data_db332e5e5a180d8a73cafee8ed30ae46
#
_entry.id   db332e5e5a180d8a73cafee8ed30ae46
#
_cell.length_a   1.000
_cell.length_b   1.000
_cell.length_c   1.000
_cell.angle_alpha   90.00
_cell.angle_beta   90.00
_cell.angle_gamma   90.00
#
_symmetry.space_group_name_H-M   'P 1'
#
loop_
_entity.id
_entity.type
_entity.pdbx_description
1 polymer ?
#
loop_
_entity_poly.entity_id
_entity_poly.type
_entity_poly.pdbx_seq_one_letter_code
_entity_poly.pdbx_strand_id
1 'polypeptide(L)'
;GTVFVFKGRTPFDEAATRARCERAFDILHEADRVFSTYKPNSPVSRLARGETTLADCPPVVSQVWDDCEAWEKTTDGWFSAFTPQHTFDPSGLVKTWAARGAANYIEQNGITDFTMNAGGDIYVSDQVSVDLDWRVAIHKPVSIAAEAAGVLTVLDLKGTSYRAVCTSGSAERGEHIWDPKAPGKEPARGLAQVTVIAADLVQADVWATAAYAQGPRAIRTLNEYNLRNPNNQVQLLAVFPDGDISGTDGVIPLFAKPDDAA
;
A
#
# COMPACT_ATOMS: atom_id res chain seq x y z
N GLY A 1 15.05 5.96 -1.53
CA GLY A 1 14.27 5.10 -2.42
C GLY A 1 13.69 3.92 -1.69
N THR A 2 12.67 3.30 -2.27
CA THR A 2 12.00 2.12 -1.71
C THR A 2 12.68 0.87 -2.23
N VAL A 3 12.81 -0.17 -1.41
CA VAL A 3 13.33 -1.47 -1.81
C VAL A 3 12.16 -2.37 -2.19
N PHE A 4 12.28 -3.04 -3.34
CA PHE A 4 11.33 -4.05 -3.80
C PHE A 4 12.00 -5.42 -3.78
N VAL A 5 11.32 -6.41 -3.21
CA VAL A 5 11.81 -7.78 -3.10
C VAL A 5 10.75 -8.73 -3.64
N PHE A 6 11.12 -9.53 -4.65
CA PHE A 6 10.32 -10.65 -5.11
C PHE A 6 10.90 -11.95 -4.52
N LYS A 7 10.05 -12.76 -3.91
CA LYS A 7 10.40 -14.09 -3.40
C LYS A 7 9.39 -15.10 -3.94
N GLY A 8 9.85 -16.08 -4.69
CA GLY A 8 8.92 -17.03 -5.30
C GLY A 8 9.62 -18.22 -5.95
N ARG A 9 8.81 -19.00 -6.66
CA ARG A 9 9.24 -20.12 -7.47
C ARG A 9 8.96 -19.86 -8.93
N THR A 10 9.76 -20.42 -9.80
CA THR A 10 9.64 -20.23 -11.24
C THR A 10 9.82 -21.58 -11.95
N PRO A 11 9.06 -21.83 -13.01
CA PRO A 11 9.27 -23.01 -13.86
C PRO A 11 10.43 -22.81 -14.88
N PHE A 12 11.03 -21.62 -14.92
CA PHE A 12 12.04 -21.23 -15.89
C PHE A 12 13.46 -21.45 -15.34
N ASP A 13 14.43 -21.57 -16.24
CA ASP A 13 15.84 -21.52 -15.88
C ASP A 13 16.26 -20.13 -15.36
N GLU A 14 17.50 -20.03 -14.88
CA GLU A 14 18.02 -18.78 -14.28
C GLU A 14 18.01 -17.62 -15.28
N ALA A 15 18.43 -17.84 -16.53
CA ALA A 15 18.53 -16.78 -17.53
C ALA A 15 17.14 -16.23 -17.91
N ALA A 16 16.17 -17.12 -18.13
CA ALA A 16 14.81 -16.76 -18.47
C ALA A 16 14.07 -16.10 -17.27
N THR A 17 14.37 -16.53 -16.05
CA THR A 17 13.83 -15.91 -14.81
C THR A 17 14.41 -14.51 -14.64
N ARG A 18 15.73 -14.36 -14.77
CA ARG A 18 16.42 -13.07 -14.66
C ARG A 18 15.86 -12.05 -15.65
N ALA A 19 15.70 -12.41 -16.92
CA ALA A 19 15.16 -11.50 -17.93
C ALA A 19 13.74 -11.00 -17.59
N ARG A 20 12.90 -11.84 -16.99
CA ARG A 20 11.56 -11.44 -16.53
C ARG A 20 11.61 -10.50 -15.33
N CYS A 21 12.48 -10.80 -14.38
CA CYS A 21 12.67 -9.94 -13.22
C CYS A 21 13.25 -8.57 -13.62
N GLU A 22 14.25 -8.53 -14.51
CA GLU A 22 14.82 -7.28 -15.02
C GLU A 22 13.73 -6.42 -15.67
N ARG A 23 12.86 -7.02 -16.48
CA ARG A 23 11.75 -6.29 -17.10
C ARG A 23 10.71 -5.78 -16.08
N ALA A 24 10.43 -6.53 -15.03
CA ALA A 24 9.59 -6.08 -13.93
C ALA A 24 10.25 -4.90 -13.17
N PHE A 25 11.56 -4.95 -12.96
CA PHE A 25 12.30 -3.83 -12.37
C PHE A 25 12.36 -2.61 -13.28
N ASP A 26 12.40 -2.76 -14.61
CA ASP A 26 12.28 -1.63 -15.54
C ASP A 26 10.96 -0.85 -15.34
N ILE A 27 9.85 -1.54 -15.05
CA ILE A 27 8.55 -0.91 -14.74
C ILE A 27 8.67 -0.03 -13.49
N LEU A 28 9.33 -0.55 -12.44
CA LEU A 28 9.55 0.20 -11.20
C LEU A 28 10.49 1.41 -11.42
N HIS A 29 11.56 1.23 -12.20
CA HIS A 29 12.49 2.30 -12.53
C HIS A 29 11.83 3.39 -13.39
N GLU A 30 10.98 3.01 -14.33
CA GLU A 30 10.23 3.97 -15.13
C GLU A 30 9.24 4.79 -14.27
N ALA A 31 8.54 4.12 -13.35
CA ALA A 31 7.68 4.83 -12.38
C ALA A 31 8.49 5.82 -11.52
N ASP A 32 9.67 5.43 -11.02
CA ASP A 32 10.55 6.34 -10.28
C ASP A 32 11.08 7.49 -11.15
N ARG A 33 11.36 7.25 -12.45
CA ARG A 33 11.76 8.30 -13.38
C ARG A 33 10.67 9.34 -13.60
N VAL A 34 9.42 8.92 -13.68
CA VAL A 34 8.26 9.78 -14.01
C VAL A 34 7.69 10.46 -12.78
N PHE A 35 7.56 9.73 -11.67
CA PHE A 35 6.76 10.14 -10.51
C PHE A 35 7.57 10.51 -9.26
N SER A 36 8.90 10.38 -9.28
CA SER A 36 9.70 10.74 -8.11
C SER A 36 9.63 12.24 -7.82
N THR A 37 9.11 12.58 -6.64
CA THR A 37 9.10 13.97 -6.13
C THR A 37 10.46 14.43 -5.64
N TYR A 38 11.43 13.51 -5.49
CA TYR A 38 12.83 13.80 -5.11
C TYR A 38 13.72 14.12 -6.31
N LYS A 39 13.30 13.79 -7.54
CA LYS A 39 14.02 14.08 -8.78
C LYS A 39 13.52 15.39 -9.37
N PRO A 40 14.32 16.48 -9.36
CA PRO A 40 13.83 17.80 -9.79
C PRO A 40 13.38 17.83 -11.26
N ASN A 41 13.91 16.94 -12.09
CA ASN A 41 13.61 16.86 -13.52
C ASN A 41 12.51 15.83 -13.85
N SER A 42 11.92 15.17 -12.87
CA SER A 42 10.80 14.26 -13.15
C SER A 42 9.59 15.04 -13.68
N PRO A 43 8.76 14.45 -14.55
CA PRO A 43 7.52 15.06 -15.02
C PRO A 43 6.65 15.58 -13.88
N VAL A 44 6.46 14.82 -12.81
CA VAL A 44 5.64 15.21 -11.66
C VAL A 44 6.25 16.39 -10.90
N SER A 45 7.57 16.41 -10.67
CA SER A 45 8.23 17.55 -10.01
C SER A 45 8.13 18.84 -10.83
N ARG A 46 8.27 18.74 -12.15
CA ARG A 46 8.10 19.88 -13.07
C ARG A 46 6.65 20.38 -13.10
N LEU A 47 5.69 19.44 -13.11
CA LEU A 47 4.27 19.75 -13.03
C LEU A 47 3.93 20.46 -11.71
N ALA A 48 4.44 19.97 -10.58
CA ALA A 48 4.25 20.58 -9.26
C ALA A 48 4.79 22.02 -9.17
N ARG A 49 5.86 22.33 -9.92
CA ARG A 49 6.42 23.70 -10.00
C ARG A 49 5.79 24.58 -11.10
N GLY A 50 4.81 24.09 -11.85
CA GLY A 50 4.19 24.82 -12.95
C GLY A 50 5.09 25.00 -14.19
N GLU A 51 6.16 24.23 -14.32
CA GLU A 51 7.10 24.27 -15.46
C GLU A 51 6.58 23.51 -16.69
N THR A 52 5.54 22.73 -16.52
CA THR A 52 4.85 21.97 -17.56
C THR A 52 3.36 21.86 -17.21
N THR A 53 2.53 21.49 -18.18
CA THR A 53 1.11 21.19 -17.95
C THR A 53 0.87 19.69 -17.90
N LEU A 54 -0.27 19.26 -17.39
CA LEU A 54 -0.64 17.84 -17.38
C LEU A 54 -0.71 17.27 -18.81
N ALA A 55 -1.18 18.07 -19.78
CA ALA A 55 -1.27 17.70 -21.19
C ALA A 55 0.10 17.48 -21.86
N ASP A 56 1.15 18.16 -21.38
CA ASP A 56 2.51 18.04 -21.90
C ASP A 56 3.32 16.94 -21.17
N CYS A 57 2.76 16.34 -20.12
CA CYS A 57 3.38 15.21 -19.43
C CYS A 57 3.20 13.89 -20.22
N PRO A 58 4.02 12.87 -19.96
CA PRO A 58 3.76 11.53 -20.47
C PRO A 58 2.33 11.06 -20.13
N PRO A 59 1.63 10.35 -21.03
CA PRO A 59 0.23 9.92 -20.83
C PRO A 59 -0.04 9.17 -19.51
N VAL A 60 0.97 8.46 -19.00
CA VAL A 60 0.88 7.74 -17.73
C VAL A 60 0.67 8.69 -16.54
N VAL A 61 1.09 9.96 -16.63
CA VAL A 61 0.83 10.95 -15.57
C VAL A 61 -0.63 11.32 -15.50
N SER A 62 -1.29 11.50 -16.67
CA SER A 62 -2.75 11.74 -16.73
C SER A 62 -3.53 10.53 -16.19
N GLN A 63 -3.11 9.31 -16.53
CA GLN A 63 -3.73 8.09 -16.00
C GLN A 63 -3.66 8.04 -14.47
N VAL A 64 -2.48 8.27 -13.90
CA VAL A 64 -2.31 8.27 -12.43
C VAL A 64 -3.07 9.44 -11.78
N TRP A 65 -3.19 10.57 -12.46
CA TRP A 65 -4.02 11.68 -12.01
C TRP A 65 -5.49 11.26 -11.88
N ASP A 66 -6.05 10.65 -12.95
CA ASP A 66 -7.43 10.17 -12.96
C ASP A 66 -7.66 9.10 -11.89
N ASP A 67 -6.70 8.18 -11.69
CA ASP A 67 -6.73 7.17 -10.62
C ASP A 67 -6.76 7.84 -9.24
N CYS A 68 -5.95 8.87 -9.01
CA CYS A 68 -5.96 9.62 -7.75
C CYS A 68 -7.29 10.32 -7.49
N GLU A 69 -7.92 10.94 -8.51
CA GLU A 69 -9.25 11.55 -8.38
C GLU A 69 -10.33 10.52 -8.08
N ALA A 70 -10.25 9.33 -8.71
CA ALA A 70 -11.19 8.24 -8.45
C ALA A 70 -11.06 7.73 -7.00
N TRP A 71 -9.84 7.61 -6.48
CA TRP A 71 -9.59 7.23 -5.10
C TRP A 71 -9.99 8.31 -4.10
N GLU A 72 -9.79 9.59 -4.42
CA GLU A 72 -10.28 10.69 -3.59
C GLU A 72 -11.80 10.60 -3.41
N LYS A 73 -12.55 10.35 -4.50
CA LYS A 73 -14.01 10.13 -4.44
C LYS A 73 -14.38 8.87 -3.66
N THR A 74 -13.66 7.76 -3.88
CA THR A 74 -13.93 6.48 -3.22
C THR A 74 -13.74 6.54 -1.70
N THR A 75 -12.76 7.31 -1.26
CA THR A 75 -12.42 7.49 0.16
C THR A 75 -13.12 8.69 0.80
N ASP A 76 -14.09 9.29 0.13
CA ASP A 76 -14.77 10.52 0.57
C ASP A 76 -13.77 11.63 0.92
N GLY A 77 -12.72 11.79 0.12
CA GLY A 77 -11.70 12.81 0.29
C GLY A 77 -10.69 12.55 1.42
N TRP A 78 -10.67 11.38 2.04
CA TRP A 78 -9.68 11.04 3.06
C TRP A 78 -8.31 10.64 2.46
N PHE A 79 -8.28 10.19 1.22
CA PHE A 79 -7.09 10.14 0.39
C PHE A 79 -7.10 11.37 -0.53
N SER A 80 -5.97 12.06 -0.63
CA SER A 80 -5.79 13.14 -1.60
C SER A 80 -4.34 13.15 -2.09
N ALA A 81 -4.16 13.22 -3.40
CA ALA A 81 -2.86 13.42 -4.04
C ALA A 81 -2.50 14.91 -4.19
N PHE A 82 -3.26 15.82 -3.58
CA PHE A 82 -2.95 17.24 -3.59
C PHE A 82 -2.43 17.69 -2.23
N THR A 83 -1.19 18.15 -2.21
CA THR A 83 -0.54 18.68 -1.00
C THR A 83 -1.31 19.87 -0.41
N PRO A 84 -0.99 20.30 0.83
CA PRO A 84 -1.51 21.56 1.38
C PRO A 84 -1.29 22.78 0.48
N GLN A 85 -0.27 22.77 -0.35
CA GLN A 85 0.06 23.83 -1.33
C GLN A 85 -0.65 23.65 -2.68
N HIS A 86 -1.60 22.71 -2.78
CA HIS A 86 -2.31 22.35 -4.00
C HIS A 86 -1.43 21.87 -5.15
N THR A 87 -0.27 21.31 -4.86
CA THR A 87 0.58 20.65 -5.85
C THR A 87 0.27 19.16 -5.92
N PHE A 88 0.37 18.59 -7.12
CA PHE A 88 0.13 17.16 -7.32
C PHE A 88 1.31 16.34 -6.80
N ASP A 89 1.05 15.49 -5.83
CA ASP A 89 1.97 14.51 -5.25
C ASP A 89 1.29 13.14 -5.14
N PRO A 90 1.46 12.25 -6.14
CA PRO A 90 0.84 10.94 -6.16
C PRO A 90 1.60 9.89 -5.35
N SER A 91 2.54 10.26 -4.49
CA SER A 91 3.42 9.31 -3.78
C SER A 91 2.66 8.31 -2.89
N GLY A 92 1.47 8.67 -2.40
CA GLY A 92 0.58 7.80 -1.65
C GLY A 92 -0.14 6.73 -2.47
N LEU A 93 0.02 6.73 -3.81
CA LEU A 93 -0.55 5.74 -4.71
C LEU A 93 0.52 5.07 -5.57
N VAL A 94 1.44 5.85 -6.12
CA VAL A 94 2.36 5.41 -7.20
C VAL A 94 3.26 4.25 -6.79
N LYS A 95 3.66 4.16 -5.54
CA LYS A 95 4.50 3.05 -5.04
C LYS A 95 3.84 1.70 -5.31
N THR A 96 2.63 1.54 -4.86
CA THR A 96 1.87 0.28 -5.00
C THR A 96 1.26 0.12 -6.38
N TRP A 97 0.94 1.19 -7.08
CA TRP A 97 0.56 1.18 -8.49
C TRP A 97 1.69 0.60 -9.37
N ALA A 98 2.92 1.07 -9.20
CA ALA A 98 4.08 0.55 -9.92
C ALA A 98 4.39 -0.91 -9.52
N ALA A 99 4.33 -1.22 -8.23
CA ALA A 99 4.51 -2.56 -7.70
C ALA A 99 3.48 -3.54 -8.29
N ARG A 100 2.20 -3.16 -8.33
CA ARG A 100 1.14 -3.97 -8.95
C ARG A 100 1.37 -4.16 -10.45
N GLY A 101 1.83 -3.12 -11.15
CA GLY A 101 2.23 -3.22 -12.55
C GLY A 101 3.36 -4.23 -12.79
N ALA A 102 4.39 -4.20 -11.94
CA ALA A 102 5.50 -5.16 -11.98
C ALA A 102 5.04 -6.59 -11.65
N ALA A 103 4.18 -6.76 -10.63
CA ALA A 103 3.60 -8.06 -10.27
C ALA A 103 2.74 -8.62 -11.40
N ASN A 104 1.87 -7.82 -12.01
CA ASN A 104 1.06 -8.22 -13.16
C ASN A 104 1.94 -8.68 -14.33
N TYR A 105 3.03 -7.97 -14.60
CA TYR A 105 3.96 -8.39 -15.65
C TYR A 105 4.57 -9.76 -15.35
N ILE A 106 5.02 -10.00 -14.13
CA ILE A 106 5.60 -11.28 -13.68
C ILE A 106 4.57 -12.41 -13.84
N GLU A 107 3.33 -12.21 -13.37
CA GLU A 107 2.22 -13.19 -13.47
C GLU A 107 1.88 -13.52 -14.92
N GLN A 108 1.70 -12.51 -15.77
CA GLN A 108 1.38 -12.68 -17.20
C GLN A 108 2.51 -13.35 -17.99
N ASN A 109 3.73 -13.32 -17.47
CA ASN A 109 4.89 -14.00 -18.07
C ASN A 109 5.23 -15.34 -17.39
N GLY A 110 4.27 -15.92 -16.68
CA GLY A 110 4.29 -17.31 -16.22
C GLY A 110 5.02 -17.57 -14.91
N ILE A 111 5.33 -16.53 -14.13
CA ILE A 111 5.77 -16.69 -12.73
C ILE A 111 4.58 -16.29 -11.85
N THR A 112 3.87 -17.29 -11.34
CA THR A 112 2.59 -17.10 -10.62
C THR A 112 2.67 -17.48 -9.16
N ASP A 113 3.82 -18.00 -8.69
CA ASP A 113 4.04 -18.46 -7.32
C ASP A 113 5.08 -17.56 -6.63
N PHE A 114 4.65 -16.39 -6.15
CA PHE A 114 5.55 -15.44 -5.50
C PHE A 114 4.84 -14.53 -4.49
N THR A 115 5.65 -13.93 -3.63
CA THR A 115 5.29 -12.78 -2.81
C THR A 115 6.18 -11.60 -3.20
N MET A 116 5.66 -10.39 -3.05
CA MET A 116 6.40 -9.15 -3.25
C MET A 116 6.31 -8.29 -2.01
N ASN A 117 7.45 -7.76 -1.60
CA ASN A 117 7.54 -6.70 -0.59
C ASN A 117 7.92 -5.38 -1.29
N ALA A 118 7.08 -4.38 -1.17
CA ALA A 118 7.24 -3.06 -1.75
C ALA A 118 7.45 -2.02 -0.64
N GLY A 119 8.61 -2.06 0.01
CA GLY A 119 8.92 -1.13 1.11
C GLY A 119 8.01 -1.30 2.33
N GLY A 120 7.72 -2.53 2.72
CA GLY A 120 6.84 -2.88 3.84
C GLY A 120 5.43 -3.30 3.43
N ASP A 121 4.96 -2.92 2.23
CA ASP A 121 3.69 -3.41 1.71
C ASP A 121 3.88 -4.76 1.01
N ILE A 122 3.01 -5.69 1.35
CA ILE A 122 3.10 -7.08 0.91
C ILE A 122 2.01 -7.37 -0.12
N TYR A 123 2.41 -7.99 -1.21
CA TYR A 123 1.51 -8.61 -2.17
C TYR A 123 1.81 -10.10 -2.27
N VAL A 124 0.76 -10.90 -2.36
CA VAL A 124 0.80 -12.36 -2.52
C VAL A 124 0.09 -12.70 -3.83
N SER A 125 0.78 -13.38 -4.74
CA SER A 125 0.19 -13.78 -6.02
C SER A 125 -0.96 -14.79 -5.85
N ASP A 126 -1.83 -14.88 -6.86
CA ASP A 126 -3.03 -15.72 -6.78
C ASP A 126 -2.76 -17.23 -6.68
N GLN A 127 -1.59 -17.68 -7.14
CA GLN A 127 -1.23 -19.09 -7.21
C GLN A 127 -0.08 -19.46 -6.26
N VAL A 128 0.03 -18.77 -5.13
CA VAL A 128 1.04 -19.12 -4.13
C VAL A 128 0.83 -20.55 -3.65
N SER A 129 1.87 -21.37 -3.81
CA SER A 129 1.85 -22.77 -3.40
C SER A 129 1.74 -22.90 -1.89
N VAL A 130 1.20 -24.06 -1.44
CA VAL A 130 0.99 -24.37 -0.01
C VAL A 130 2.26 -24.26 0.84
N ASP A 131 3.43 -24.33 0.23
CA ASP A 131 4.72 -24.27 0.91
C ASP A 131 5.30 -22.85 0.99
N LEU A 132 4.73 -21.87 0.28
CA LEU A 132 5.02 -20.46 0.51
C LEU A 132 4.16 -19.93 1.63
N ASP A 133 4.77 -19.13 2.46
CA ASP A 133 4.13 -18.63 3.66
C ASP A 133 3.13 -17.53 3.30
N TRP A 134 1.84 -17.80 3.50
CA TRP A 134 0.75 -16.84 3.38
C TRP A 134 0.66 -15.89 4.56
N ARG A 135 1.55 -16.05 5.53
CA ARG A 135 1.53 -15.30 6.77
C ARG A 135 2.32 -14.01 6.64
N VAL A 136 1.68 -12.94 7.06
CA VAL A 136 2.28 -11.59 7.07
C VAL A 136 2.40 -11.13 8.51
N ALA A 137 3.63 -10.93 8.98
CA ALA A 137 3.90 -10.38 10.29
C ALA A 137 3.67 -8.86 10.28
N ILE A 138 2.85 -8.39 11.20
CA ILE A 138 2.63 -6.97 11.45
C ILE A 138 3.50 -6.56 12.63
N HIS A 139 4.40 -5.62 12.41
CA HIS A 139 5.28 -5.12 13.45
C HIS A 139 4.58 -4.10 14.35
N LYS A 140 5.02 -4.04 15.61
CA LYS A 140 4.59 -2.98 16.53
C LYS A 140 5.09 -1.63 16.03
N PRO A 141 4.28 -0.56 16.10
CA PRO A 141 4.75 0.77 15.78
C PRO A 141 5.89 1.20 16.71
N VAL A 142 6.96 1.76 16.14
CA VAL A 142 8.17 2.18 16.89
C VAL A 142 7.83 3.20 17.98
N SER A 143 6.79 4.01 17.79
CA SER A 143 6.32 4.99 18.77
C SER A 143 5.82 4.38 20.09
N ILE A 144 5.45 3.10 20.08
CA ILE A 144 4.92 2.37 21.25
C ILE A 144 5.96 1.38 21.80
N ALA A 145 6.87 0.91 20.95
CA ALA A 145 7.90 -0.08 21.30
C ALA A 145 9.21 0.60 21.73
N ALA A 146 9.24 1.25 22.89
CA ALA A 146 10.46 1.92 23.40
C ALA A 146 11.62 0.94 23.66
N GLU A 147 11.39 -0.37 23.75
CA GLU A 147 12.41 -1.36 24.17
C GLU A 147 12.49 -2.64 23.31
N ALA A 148 11.61 -2.89 22.36
CA ALA A 148 11.73 -4.08 21.49
C ALA A 148 10.93 -3.90 20.18
N ALA A 149 11.65 -3.87 19.06
CA ALA A 149 11.09 -4.25 17.78
C ALA A 149 10.47 -5.65 17.94
N GLY A 150 9.14 -5.75 17.82
CA GLY A 150 8.42 -7.00 18.02
C GLY A 150 7.27 -7.14 17.02
N VAL A 151 6.86 -8.38 16.81
CA VAL A 151 5.65 -8.68 16.05
C VAL A 151 4.44 -8.34 16.92
N LEU A 152 3.53 -7.53 16.36
CA LEU A 152 2.23 -7.22 16.98
C LEU A 152 1.29 -8.42 16.84
N THR A 153 1.19 -8.91 15.62
CA THR A 153 0.37 -10.07 15.24
C THR A 153 0.86 -10.64 13.92
N VAL A 154 0.36 -11.82 13.57
CA VAL A 154 0.58 -12.45 12.26
C VAL A 154 -0.79 -12.65 11.60
N LEU A 155 -0.91 -12.22 10.37
CA LEU A 155 -2.07 -12.45 9.52
C LEU A 155 -1.84 -13.70 8.67
N ASP A 156 -2.85 -14.57 8.56
CA ASP A 156 -2.87 -15.69 7.64
C ASP A 156 -3.89 -15.41 6.53
N LEU A 157 -3.40 -15.27 5.31
CA LEU A 157 -4.24 -14.99 4.14
C LEU A 157 -4.66 -16.26 3.39
N LYS A 158 -4.23 -17.46 3.85
CA LYS A 158 -4.52 -18.72 3.20
C LYS A 158 -6.02 -18.97 3.13
N GLY A 159 -6.51 -19.33 1.95
CA GLY A 159 -7.93 -19.64 1.72
C GLY A 159 -8.85 -18.42 1.69
N THR A 160 -8.28 -17.20 1.75
CA THR A 160 -9.03 -15.95 1.61
C THR A 160 -8.92 -15.38 0.20
N SER A 161 -9.73 -14.37 -0.12
CA SER A 161 -9.59 -13.57 -1.33
C SER A 161 -8.58 -12.42 -1.19
N TYR A 162 -8.04 -12.20 -0.01
CA TYR A 162 -7.07 -11.13 0.25
C TYR A 162 -5.69 -11.49 -0.30
N ARG A 163 -5.03 -10.50 -0.91
CA ARG A 163 -3.71 -10.64 -1.55
C ARG A 163 -2.72 -9.56 -1.15
N ALA A 164 -3.20 -8.53 -0.46
CA ALA A 164 -2.37 -7.38 -0.13
C ALA A 164 -2.51 -6.98 1.33
N VAL A 165 -1.40 -6.58 1.93
CA VAL A 165 -1.32 -6.03 3.28
C VAL A 165 -0.43 -4.80 3.23
N CYS A 166 -1.00 -3.62 3.50
CA CYS A 166 -0.30 -2.35 3.51
C CYS A 166 -0.41 -1.67 4.87
N THR A 167 0.66 -1.03 5.29
CA THR A 167 0.71 -0.38 6.60
C THR A 167 1.11 1.08 6.47
N SER A 168 0.31 1.96 7.08
CA SER A 168 0.56 3.39 7.21
C SER A 168 0.75 3.76 8.68
N GLY A 169 1.69 4.69 8.95
CA GLY A 169 1.99 5.18 10.29
C GLY A 169 3.05 6.27 10.26
N SER A 170 3.33 6.86 11.42
CA SER A 170 4.36 7.89 11.56
C SER A 170 5.79 7.35 11.69
N ALA A 171 5.96 6.02 11.82
CA ALA A 171 7.21 5.41 12.22
C ALA A 171 8.31 5.45 11.14
N GLU A 172 7.96 5.32 9.84
CA GLU A 172 8.97 5.17 8.78
C GLU A 172 9.37 6.49 8.12
N ARG A 173 8.45 7.46 8.02
CA ARG A 173 8.67 8.71 7.28
C ARG A 173 8.30 9.97 8.07
N GLY A 174 8.05 9.85 9.38
CA GLY A 174 7.58 10.96 10.20
C GLY A 174 6.12 11.37 9.86
N GLU A 175 5.77 12.62 10.16
CA GLU A 175 4.41 13.18 9.95
C GLU A 175 4.16 13.57 8.48
N HIS A 176 4.20 12.61 7.56
CA HIS A 176 4.02 12.84 6.12
C HIS A 176 2.57 12.65 5.63
N ILE A 177 1.69 12.08 6.45
CA ILE A 177 0.27 11.94 6.15
C ILE A 177 -0.46 13.07 6.87
N TRP A 178 -1.18 13.89 6.13
CA TRP A 178 -1.98 15.00 6.65
C TRP A 178 -3.47 14.63 6.70
N ASP A 179 -4.22 15.36 7.53
CA ASP A 179 -5.68 15.34 7.49
C ASP A 179 -6.16 16.25 6.34
N PRO A 180 -6.67 15.69 5.24
CA PRO A 180 -7.08 16.49 4.08
C PRO A 180 -8.33 17.34 4.37
N LYS A 181 -9.07 17.05 5.42
CA LYS A 181 -10.29 17.78 5.83
C LYS A 181 -10.03 18.85 6.89
N ALA A 182 -8.84 18.85 7.49
CA ALA A 182 -8.45 19.93 8.40
C ALA A 182 -8.16 21.23 7.62
N PRO A 183 -8.54 22.42 8.15
CA PRO A 183 -8.35 23.70 7.46
C PRO A 183 -6.90 23.98 7.06
N GLY A 184 -5.93 23.56 7.88
CA GLY A 184 -4.49 23.72 7.64
C GLY A 184 -3.84 22.49 7.02
N LYS A 185 -4.61 21.43 6.72
CA LYS A 185 -4.07 20.10 6.36
C LYS A 185 -2.96 19.69 7.32
N GLU A 186 -3.28 19.73 8.61
CA GLU A 186 -2.35 19.37 9.68
C GLU A 186 -2.00 17.88 9.61
N PRO A 187 -0.86 17.45 10.20
CA PRO A 187 -0.54 16.04 10.30
C PRO A 187 -1.67 15.22 10.92
N ALA A 188 -1.97 14.08 10.33
CA ALA A 188 -2.99 13.17 10.82
C ALA A 188 -2.63 12.65 12.23
N ARG A 189 -3.62 12.51 13.08
CA ARG A 189 -3.45 12.12 14.48
C ARG A 189 -4.52 11.13 14.93
N GLY A 190 -4.28 10.47 16.05
CA GLY A 190 -5.25 9.59 16.71
C GLY A 190 -5.01 8.10 16.51
N LEU A 191 -4.12 7.72 15.58
CA LEU A 191 -3.63 6.34 15.44
C LEU A 191 -2.10 6.34 15.39
N ALA A 192 -1.49 5.30 15.97
CA ALA A 192 -0.05 5.07 15.87
C ALA A 192 0.28 4.35 14.56
N GLN A 193 -0.59 3.42 14.15
CA GLN A 193 -0.42 2.61 12.95
C GLN A 193 -1.78 2.11 12.45
N VAL A 194 -1.88 1.96 11.14
CA VAL A 194 -3.00 1.30 10.45
C VAL A 194 -2.44 0.25 9.50
N THR A 195 -2.95 -0.97 9.57
CA THR A 195 -2.69 -2.02 8.58
C THR A 195 -3.99 -2.35 7.87
N VAL A 196 -3.96 -2.30 6.55
CA VAL A 196 -5.12 -2.61 5.69
C VAL A 196 -4.85 -3.85 4.88
N ILE A 197 -5.86 -4.72 4.82
CA ILE A 197 -5.85 -6.00 4.10
C ILE A 197 -6.92 -5.92 3.00
N ALA A 198 -6.53 -6.15 1.75
CA ALA A 198 -7.42 -6.10 0.59
C ALA A 198 -7.06 -7.15 -0.46
N ALA A 199 -7.91 -7.28 -1.47
CA ALA A 199 -7.62 -8.14 -2.62
C ALA A 199 -6.59 -7.51 -3.57
N ASP A 200 -6.52 -6.19 -3.63
CA ASP A 200 -5.62 -5.44 -4.50
C ASP A 200 -4.63 -4.58 -3.71
N LEU A 201 -3.38 -4.49 -4.20
CA LEU A 201 -2.29 -3.81 -3.52
C LEU A 201 -2.49 -2.29 -3.46
N VAL A 202 -2.99 -1.68 -4.55
CA VAL A 202 -3.26 -0.24 -4.60
C VAL A 202 -4.42 0.10 -3.66
N GLN A 203 -5.47 -0.73 -3.67
CA GLN A 203 -6.60 -0.57 -2.76
C GLN A 203 -6.15 -0.61 -1.29
N ALA A 204 -5.28 -1.55 -0.93
CA ALA A 204 -4.78 -1.67 0.44
C ALA A 204 -3.99 -0.43 0.88
N ASP A 205 -3.08 0.08 0.05
CA ASP A 205 -2.22 1.23 0.36
C ASP A 205 -3.02 2.54 0.44
N VAL A 206 -3.92 2.78 -0.54
CA VAL A 206 -4.77 3.97 -0.53
C VAL A 206 -5.69 3.99 0.69
N TRP A 207 -6.32 2.85 1.03
CA TRP A 207 -7.14 2.78 2.23
C TRP A 207 -6.30 2.87 3.52
N ALA A 208 -5.06 2.37 3.55
CA ALA A 208 -4.18 2.56 4.70
C ALA A 208 -3.86 4.04 4.93
N THR A 209 -3.54 4.78 3.85
CA THR A 209 -3.31 6.23 3.91
C THR A 209 -4.58 6.98 4.33
N ALA A 210 -5.72 6.70 3.70
CA ALA A 210 -7.00 7.34 4.02
C ALA A 210 -7.47 7.05 5.46
N ALA A 211 -7.32 5.81 5.91
CA ALA A 211 -7.71 5.39 7.25
C ALA A 211 -6.82 6.02 8.33
N TYR A 212 -5.51 6.12 8.08
CA TYR A 212 -4.60 6.81 8.98
C TYR A 212 -4.94 8.31 9.07
N ALA A 213 -5.22 8.95 7.94
CA ALA A 213 -5.64 10.35 7.88
C ALA A 213 -6.96 10.60 8.64
N GLN A 214 -7.91 9.67 8.54
CA GLN A 214 -9.22 9.76 9.20
C GLN A 214 -9.16 9.48 10.70
N GLY A 215 -8.14 8.77 11.17
CA GLY A 215 -8.02 8.35 12.56
C GLY A 215 -9.05 7.28 12.97
N PRO A 216 -9.44 7.22 14.25
CA PRO A 216 -10.30 6.13 14.79
C PRO A 216 -11.64 5.92 14.07
N ARG A 217 -12.17 6.94 13.41
CA ARG A 217 -13.42 6.83 12.63
C ARG A 217 -13.30 5.92 11.41
N ALA A 218 -12.08 5.66 10.95
CA ALA A 218 -11.83 4.79 9.79
C ALA A 218 -12.40 3.38 9.96
N ILE A 219 -12.40 2.84 11.19
CA ILE A 219 -12.96 1.51 11.49
C ILE A 219 -14.44 1.45 11.07
N ARG A 220 -15.23 2.45 11.51
CA ARG A 220 -16.63 2.53 11.15
C ARG A 220 -16.82 2.76 9.65
N THR A 221 -16.06 3.67 9.07
CA THR A 221 -16.11 3.98 7.64
C THR A 221 -15.87 2.73 6.79
N LEU A 222 -14.88 1.90 7.14
CA LEU A 222 -14.59 0.67 6.41
C LEU A 222 -15.61 -0.45 6.67
N ASN A 223 -16.18 -0.56 7.86
CA ASN A 223 -17.31 -1.46 8.08
C ASN A 223 -18.51 -1.07 7.19
N GLU A 224 -18.84 0.22 7.09
CA GLU A 224 -19.90 0.71 6.21
C GLU A 224 -19.56 0.53 4.72
N TYR A 225 -18.29 0.69 4.32
CA TYR A 225 -17.80 0.40 2.98
C TYR A 225 -18.00 -1.08 2.64
N ASN A 226 -17.62 -1.99 3.55
CA ASN A 226 -17.72 -3.44 3.38
C ASN A 226 -19.17 -3.92 3.22
N LEU A 227 -20.11 -3.31 3.94
CA LEU A 227 -21.54 -3.61 3.79
C LEU A 227 -22.05 -3.25 2.38
N ARG A 228 -21.54 -2.17 1.79
CA ARG A 228 -21.91 -1.72 0.44
C ARG A 228 -21.15 -2.46 -0.67
N ASN A 229 -20.01 -3.07 -0.35
CA ASN A 229 -19.11 -3.74 -1.29
C ASN A 229 -18.78 -5.17 -0.85
N PRO A 230 -19.76 -6.09 -0.73
CA PRO A 230 -19.55 -7.42 -0.15
C PRO A 230 -18.54 -8.29 -0.92
N ASN A 231 -18.37 -8.03 -2.22
CA ASN A 231 -17.42 -8.76 -3.08
C ASN A 231 -16.04 -8.10 -3.17
N ASN A 232 -15.85 -6.94 -2.55
CA ASN A 232 -14.60 -6.19 -2.56
C ASN A 232 -14.34 -5.57 -1.19
N GLN A 233 -14.34 -6.41 -0.17
CA GLN A 233 -14.16 -5.99 1.21
C GLN A 233 -12.71 -5.63 1.50
N VAL A 234 -12.54 -4.70 2.43
CA VAL A 234 -11.26 -4.23 2.94
C VAL A 234 -11.26 -4.36 4.45
N GLN A 235 -10.28 -5.04 5.01
CA GLN A 235 -10.15 -5.17 6.46
C GLN A 235 -9.09 -4.21 7.00
N LEU A 236 -9.29 -3.75 8.21
CA LEU A 236 -8.41 -2.79 8.87
C LEU A 236 -8.07 -3.26 10.28
N LEU A 237 -6.79 -3.15 10.64
CA LEU A 237 -6.25 -3.27 11.99
C LEU A 237 -5.64 -1.92 12.37
N ALA A 238 -6.14 -1.30 13.42
CA ALA A 238 -5.65 -0.02 13.94
C ALA A 238 -4.94 -0.22 15.28
N VAL A 239 -3.83 0.46 15.46
CA VAL A 239 -3.11 0.55 16.73
C VAL A 239 -3.18 1.99 17.22
N PHE A 240 -3.65 2.17 18.45
CA PHE A 240 -3.78 3.48 19.09
C PHE A 240 -2.48 3.90 19.78
N PRO A 241 -2.31 5.19 20.10
CA PRO A 241 -1.09 5.67 20.77
C PRO A 241 -0.83 5.08 22.15
N ASP A 242 -1.86 4.61 22.85
CA ASP A 242 -1.77 3.90 24.14
C ASP A 242 -1.44 2.41 24.01
N GLY A 243 -1.39 1.89 22.78
CA GLY A 243 -1.13 0.48 22.47
C GLY A 243 -2.39 -0.37 22.31
N ASP A 244 -3.55 0.17 22.53
CA ASP A 244 -4.81 -0.53 22.25
C ASP A 244 -4.96 -0.86 20.76
N ILE A 245 -5.65 -1.96 20.48
CA ILE A 245 -5.84 -2.48 19.13
C ILE A 245 -7.34 -2.59 18.87
N SER A 246 -7.77 -2.14 17.69
CA SER A 246 -9.13 -2.32 17.19
C SER A 246 -9.11 -2.53 15.68
N GLY A 247 -10.25 -2.95 15.11
CA GLY A 247 -10.30 -3.18 13.67
C GLY A 247 -11.73 -3.33 13.14
N THR A 248 -11.83 -3.61 11.86
CA THR A 248 -13.09 -3.96 11.21
C THR A 248 -13.57 -5.34 11.66
N ASP A 249 -14.87 -5.60 11.51
CA ASP A 249 -15.51 -6.85 11.98
C ASP A 249 -14.88 -8.10 11.36
N GLY A 250 -14.38 -8.00 10.13
CA GLY A 250 -13.79 -9.12 9.39
C GLY A 250 -12.27 -9.31 9.59
N VAL A 251 -11.59 -8.54 10.45
CA VAL A 251 -10.14 -8.68 10.62
C VAL A 251 -9.76 -9.85 11.54
N ILE A 252 -10.56 -10.14 12.53
CA ILE A 252 -10.27 -11.19 13.55
C ILE A 252 -10.04 -12.57 12.93
N PRO A 253 -10.83 -13.04 11.96
CA PRO A 253 -10.61 -14.35 11.33
C PRO A 253 -9.28 -14.46 10.56
N LEU A 254 -8.61 -13.33 10.29
CA LEU A 254 -7.34 -13.28 9.56
C LEU A 254 -6.13 -13.46 10.49
N PHE A 255 -6.30 -13.46 11.81
CA PHE A 255 -5.18 -13.71 12.70
C PHE A 255 -4.76 -15.17 12.65
N ALA A 256 -3.45 -15.41 12.46
CA ALA A 256 -2.87 -16.74 12.54
C ALA A 256 -3.12 -17.36 13.93
N LYS A 257 -3.50 -18.63 13.96
CA LYS A 257 -3.71 -19.34 15.23
C LYS A 257 -2.35 -19.68 15.85
N PRO A 258 -2.24 -19.70 17.19
CA PRO A 258 -0.99 -20.03 17.88
C PRO A 258 -0.39 -21.39 17.50
N ASP A 259 -1.21 -22.37 17.17
CA ASP A 259 -0.78 -23.73 16.81
C ASP A 259 -0.24 -23.86 15.37
N ASP A 260 -0.42 -22.85 14.52
CA ASP A 260 0.08 -22.82 13.15
C ASP A 260 1.52 -22.26 13.07
N ALA A 261 2.17 -21.96 14.22
CA ALA A 261 3.47 -21.32 14.30
C ALA A 261 4.65 -22.28 14.58
N ALA A 262 4.45 -23.60 14.40
CA ALA A 262 5.49 -24.62 14.63
C ALA A 262 6.19 -25.05 13.33
#